data_4361b0fc30a4d04a377acab6a5c31208
#
_entry.id   4361b0fc30a4d04a377acab6a5c31208
#
_cell.length_a   1.000
_cell.length_b   1.000
_cell.length_c   1.000
_cell.angle_alpha   90.00
_cell.angle_beta   90.00
_cell.angle_gamma   90.00
#
_symmetry.space_group_name_H-M   'P 1'
#
loop_
_entity.id
_entity.type
_entity.pdbx_description
1 polymer ?
#
loop_
_entity_poly.entity_id
_entity_poly.type
_entity_poly.pdbx_seq_one_letter_code
_entity_poly.pdbx_strand_id
1 'polypeptide(L)'
;MVPFPFVLTYPRVYTLIGPVNTGFLATAGASGFDLFAVATLDFGRIRYNPLTSMNEKPLKFAGIKEIARALDVSIGTVDRALHARPGVSRITRDRVLKMAQKLNYRPNVAARSLKLNHRLRVGVFLPEQIALFYDLVREGIRAACSTQSGIGVDLVFHSFPRLGEGESNAIEQADWQQFDGIIIAPGNSAELWPIFRKLEGQHKPVIFVTTDAARLPHLASITTDETASGGIAAYLLGRMIFAPAKVATITGDLRIQGHAEKLRGFAASLATLSPHLSLLPAIEAHESPTDAHNAAVDLFKTHPDLGALYISTANSLPVLQAMEERGYLGKVLVITTDLFPDLVPFIEKGNVLASLYQRPFAQGKTAFEMLIRFLTTHVPPKQITRLAPHIVLRSNLSLFINLIYNDDSNPLSI
;
A
#
# COMPACT_ATOMS: atom_id res chain seq x y z
N MET A 1 12.47 -10.89 49.21
CA MET A 1 12.08 -10.19 47.98
C MET A 1 11.15 -11.11 47.20
N VAL A 2 9.88 -10.79 47.17
CA VAL A 2 8.87 -11.59 46.45
C VAL A 2 8.73 -11.01 45.05
N PRO A 3 8.89 -11.74 43.96
CA PRO A 3 8.72 -11.20 42.62
C PRO A 3 7.22 -11.09 42.29
N PHE A 4 6.77 -9.89 41.96
CA PHE A 4 5.45 -9.68 41.38
C PHE A 4 5.53 -9.86 39.87
N PRO A 5 4.64 -10.62 39.23
CA PRO A 5 4.57 -10.73 37.78
C PRO A 5 3.89 -9.50 37.18
N PHE A 6 4.55 -8.85 36.25
CA PHE A 6 3.95 -7.82 35.42
C PHE A 6 3.43 -8.46 34.13
N VAL A 7 2.14 -8.28 33.84
CA VAL A 7 1.54 -8.72 32.59
C VAL A 7 1.25 -7.47 31.75
N LEU A 8 1.96 -7.31 30.63
CA LEU A 8 1.65 -6.33 29.61
C LEU A 8 0.84 -7.03 28.52
N THR A 9 -0.45 -6.75 28.45
CA THR A 9 -1.32 -7.20 27.37
C THR A 9 -1.39 -6.14 26.28
N TYR A 10 -0.73 -6.41 25.14
CA TYR A 10 -1.07 -5.75 23.89
C TYR A 10 -2.16 -6.57 23.16
N PRO A 11 -3.15 -5.94 22.54
CA PRO A 11 -4.18 -6.67 21.80
C PRO A 11 -3.56 -7.28 20.52
N ARG A 12 -3.37 -8.58 20.58
CA ARG A 12 -2.76 -9.50 19.62
C ARG A 12 -1.24 -9.55 19.62
N VAL A 13 -0.76 -10.65 20.18
CA VAL A 13 0.25 -11.60 19.70
C VAL A 13 1.22 -12.15 20.72
N TYR A 14 1.67 -11.49 21.81
CA TYR A 14 2.66 -12.15 22.69
C TYR A 14 2.39 -11.92 24.17
N THR A 15 2.33 -13.03 24.93
CA THR A 15 2.42 -13.01 26.39
C THR A 15 3.88 -13.24 26.74
N LEU A 16 4.57 -12.22 27.26
CA LEU A 16 5.92 -12.34 27.80
C LEU A 16 5.83 -12.59 29.31
N ILE A 17 6.24 -13.75 29.78
CA ILE A 17 6.39 -14.05 31.20
C ILE A 17 7.90 -14.17 31.50
N GLY A 18 8.44 -13.25 32.28
CA GLY A 18 9.82 -13.30 32.76
C GLY A 18 10.02 -12.50 34.03
N PRO A 19 10.99 -12.84 34.90
CA PRO A 19 11.28 -12.08 36.09
C PRO A 19 11.97 -10.75 35.76
N VAL A 20 11.45 -9.67 36.35
CA VAL A 20 12.04 -8.31 36.25
C VAL A 20 12.96 -8.09 37.46
N ASN A 21 14.24 -7.87 37.22
CA ASN A 21 15.19 -7.43 38.27
C ASN A 21 15.09 -5.88 38.37
N THR A 22 14.56 -5.39 39.49
CA THR A 22 14.58 -3.95 39.83
C THR A 22 15.78 -3.66 40.70
N GLY A 23 16.71 -2.84 40.18
CA GLY A 23 17.79 -2.23 40.96
C GLY A 23 17.41 -0.79 41.33
N PHE A 24 17.64 -0.41 42.59
CA PHE A 24 17.48 0.97 43.04
C PHE A 24 18.84 1.65 43.07
N LEU A 25 18.96 2.78 42.39
CA LEU A 25 20.10 3.72 42.55
C LEU A 25 19.58 4.94 43.32
N ALA A 26 20.16 5.23 44.49
CA ALA A 26 19.88 6.42 45.25
C ALA A 26 21.00 7.42 44.99
N THR A 27 20.69 8.60 44.46
CA THR A 27 21.62 9.75 44.45
C THR A 27 21.12 10.83 45.41
N ALA A 28 21.98 11.28 46.29
CA ALA A 28 21.67 12.36 47.22
C ALA A 28 21.94 13.71 46.55
N GLY A 29 20.88 14.48 46.29
CA GLY A 29 20.96 15.88 45.90
C GLY A 29 20.61 16.80 47.06
N ALA A 30 21.04 18.06 47.03
CA ALA A 30 21.00 19.01 48.13
C ALA A 30 19.61 19.51 48.60
N SER A 31 18.50 18.92 48.17
CA SER A 31 17.15 19.38 48.52
C SER A 31 16.06 18.29 48.47
N GLY A 32 16.31 17.11 49.01
CA GLY A 32 15.28 16.09 49.19
C GLY A 32 15.53 14.81 48.36
N PHE A 33 15.06 13.69 48.90
CA PHE A 33 15.21 12.38 48.24
C PHE A 33 14.11 12.22 47.19
N ASP A 34 14.44 12.27 45.91
CA ASP A 34 13.57 11.80 44.85
C ASP A 34 13.96 10.36 44.44
N LEU A 35 13.09 9.43 44.63
CA LEU A 35 13.24 8.02 44.21
C LEU A 35 12.81 7.88 42.75
N PHE A 36 13.76 7.71 41.82
CA PHE A 36 13.49 7.32 40.48
C PHE A 36 13.72 5.79 40.32
N ALA A 37 12.68 5.07 39.91
CA ALA A 37 12.83 3.67 39.53
C ALA A 37 13.26 3.59 38.07
N VAL A 38 14.50 3.15 37.82
CA VAL A 38 14.98 2.86 36.46
C VAL A 38 14.86 1.37 36.22
N ALA A 39 13.94 0.97 35.34
CA ALA A 39 13.85 -0.40 34.84
C ALA A 39 14.85 -0.59 33.71
N THR A 40 15.93 -1.32 33.94
CA THR A 40 16.82 -1.78 32.87
C THR A 40 16.33 -3.13 32.34
N LEU A 41 15.93 -3.15 31.09
CA LEU A 41 15.63 -4.40 30.38
C LEU A 41 16.94 -5.01 29.90
N ASP A 42 17.30 -6.17 30.46
CA ASP A 42 18.45 -6.94 30.00
C ASP A 42 18.03 -7.78 28.78
N PHE A 43 18.39 -7.30 27.58
CA PHE A 43 18.15 -8.01 26.32
C PHE A 43 19.10 -9.19 26.05
N GLY A 44 20.04 -9.49 26.95
CA GLY A 44 21.09 -10.50 26.77
C GLY A 44 20.62 -11.96 26.79
N ARG A 45 19.34 -12.25 27.06
CA ARG A 45 18.81 -13.64 27.16
C ARG A 45 17.50 -13.90 26.43
N ILE A 46 17.20 -13.16 25.39
CA ILE A 46 16.14 -13.60 24.46
C ILE A 46 16.73 -14.72 23.61
N ARG A 47 16.60 -15.97 24.07
CA ARG A 47 16.77 -17.10 23.17
C ARG A 47 15.62 -17.07 22.19
N TYR A 48 15.90 -16.64 20.96
CA TYR A 48 15.05 -16.92 19.83
C TYR A 48 14.96 -18.45 19.71
N ASN A 49 13.88 -19.03 20.17
CA ASN A 49 13.54 -20.40 19.84
C ASN A 49 12.90 -20.30 18.45
N PRO A 50 13.60 -20.64 17.35
CA PRO A 50 12.91 -20.74 16.09
C PRO A 50 11.82 -21.78 16.35
N LEU A 51 10.56 -21.37 16.17
CA LEU A 51 9.45 -22.31 16.08
C LEU A 51 9.96 -23.42 15.18
N THR A 52 10.23 -24.57 15.78
CA THR A 52 10.52 -25.80 15.06
C THR A 52 9.53 -25.81 13.91
N SER A 53 10.06 -25.85 12.70
CA SER A 53 9.27 -26.06 11.51
C SER A 53 8.37 -27.25 11.81
N MET A 54 7.14 -26.98 12.22
CA MET A 54 6.11 -27.97 12.11
C MET A 54 6.09 -28.27 10.63
N ASN A 55 6.51 -29.45 10.29
CA ASN A 55 6.39 -30.06 8.98
C ASN A 55 4.88 -30.22 8.77
N GLU A 56 4.19 -29.08 8.55
CA GLU A 56 2.81 -29.07 8.11
C GLU A 56 2.84 -29.71 6.74
N LYS A 57 2.52 -31.01 6.71
CA LYS A 57 2.09 -31.66 5.47
C LYS A 57 1.13 -30.69 4.81
N PRO A 58 1.32 -30.32 3.52
CA PRO A 58 0.46 -29.38 2.84
C PRO A 58 -0.97 -29.85 3.09
N LEU A 59 -1.81 -29.00 3.67
CA LEU A 59 -3.22 -29.26 3.93
C LEU A 59 -3.84 -29.70 2.60
N LYS A 60 -4.09 -30.99 2.45
CA LYS A 60 -4.81 -31.53 1.29
C LYS A 60 -6.23 -31.01 1.40
N PHE A 61 -6.53 -29.95 0.67
CA PHE A 61 -7.91 -29.48 0.53
C PHE A 61 -8.74 -30.60 -0.13
N ALA A 62 -9.86 -30.91 0.48
CA ALA A 62 -10.78 -31.89 -0.09
C ALA A 62 -11.30 -31.37 -1.43
N GLY A 63 -11.27 -32.20 -2.46
CA GLY A 63 -11.88 -31.91 -3.75
C GLY A 63 -13.35 -32.36 -3.82
N ILE A 64 -14.00 -32.13 -4.96
CA ILE A 64 -15.36 -32.58 -5.21
C ILE A 64 -15.51 -34.09 -5.02
N LYS A 65 -14.48 -34.86 -5.35
CA LYS A 65 -14.47 -36.33 -5.22
C LYS A 65 -14.56 -36.79 -3.75
N GLU A 66 -13.91 -36.07 -2.85
CA GLU A 66 -13.96 -36.37 -1.41
C GLU A 66 -15.35 -36.09 -0.83
N ILE A 67 -15.98 -34.99 -1.25
CA ILE A 67 -17.36 -34.64 -0.86
C ILE A 67 -18.33 -35.69 -1.39
N ALA A 68 -18.18 -36.07 -2.65
CA ALA A 68 -19.02 -37.10 -3.29
C ALA A 68 -18.94 -38.42 -2.53
N ARG A 69 -17.71 -38.87 -2.18
CA ARG A 69 -17.47 -40.09 -1.41
C ARG A 69 -18.05 -39.99 0.01
N ALA A 70 -17.87 -38.85 0.70
CA ALA A 70 -18.34 -38.64 2.07
C ALA A 70 -19.88 -38.64 2.19
N LEU A 71 -20.60 -38.30 1.12
CA LEU A 71 -22.06 -38.20 1.10
C LEU A 71 -22.75 -39.32 0.32
N ASP A 72 -21.96 -40.23 -0.30
CA ASP A 72 -22.42 -41.27 -1.19
C ASP A 72 -23.33 -40.74 -2.33
N VAL A 73 -22.84 -39.71 -3.00
CA VAL A 73 -23.51 -39.09 -4.15
C VAL A 73 -22.59 -39.00 -5.36
N SER A 74 -23.14 -38.82 -6.54
CA SER A 74 -22.31 -38.64 -7.74
C SER A 74 -21.54 -37.31 -7.71
N ILE A 75 -20.37 -37.26 -8.37
CA ILE A 75 -19.57 -36.04 -8.56
C ILE A 75 -20.44 -34.95 -9.24
N GLY A 76 -21.28 -35.34 -10.20
CA GLY A 76 -22.21 -34.43 -10.88
C GLY A 76 -23.30 -33.87 -9.96
N THR A 77 -23.73 -34.62 -8.94
CA THR A 77 -24.66 -34.13 -7.91
C THR A 77 -23.98 -33.08 -7.03
N VAL A 78 -22.74 -33.34 -6.62
CA VAL A 78 -21.93 -32.36 -5.81
C VAL A 78 -21.69 -31.11 -6.65
N ASP A 79 -21.27 -31.20 -7.89
CA ASP A 79 -21.05 -30.05 -8.77
C ASP A 79 -22.31 -29.19 -8.94
N ARG A 80 -23.45 -29.82 -9.23
CA ARG A 80 -24.73 -29.10 -9.34
C ARG A 80 -25.15 -28.43 -8.03
N ALA A 81 -24.94 -29.10 -6.91
CA ALA A 81 -25.28 -28.57 -5.60
C ALA A 81 -24.41 -27.34 -5.22
N LEU A 82 -23.08 -27.41 -5.43
CA LEU A 82 -22.14 -26.35 -5.18
C LEU A 82 -22.37 -25.10 -6.05
N HIS A 83 -22.83 -25.30 -7.29
CA HIS A 83 -23.07 -24.23 -8.27
C HIS A 83 -24.53 -23.83 -8.43
N ALA A 84 -25.39 -24.24 -7.50
CA ALA A 84 -26.82 -23.93 -7.49
C ALA A 84 -27.58 -24.32 -8.82
N ARG A 85 -27.06 -25.29 -9.56
CA ARG A 85 -27.67 -25.74 -10.81
C ARG A 85 -28.92 -26.60 -10.56
N PRO A 86 -29.89 -26.65 -11.49
CA PRO A 86 -31.08 -27.50 -11.37
C PRO A 86 -30.74 -29.01 -11.35
N GLY A 87 -31.68 -29.82 -10.86
CA GLY A 87 -31.52 -31.29 -10.79
C GLY A 87 -30.94 -31.81 -9.49
N VAL A 88 -30.91 -30.99 -8.41
CA VAL A 88 -30.55 -31.43 -7.05
C VAL A 88 -31.61 -30.93 -6.08
N SER A 89 -32.12 -31.84 -5.21
CA SER A 89 -33.08 -31.45 -4.16
C SER A 89 -32.45 -30.46 -3.16
N ARG A 90 -33.28 -29.63 -2.53
CA ARG A 90 -32.83 -28.67 -1.50
C ARG A 90 -32.11 -29.40 -0.36
N ILE A 91 -32.63 -30.52 0.10
CA ILE A 91 -32.03 -31.33 1.19
C ILE A 91 -30.64 -31.83 0.79
N THR A 92 -30.48 -32.35 -0.43
CA THR A 92 -29.16 -32.80 -0.92
C THR A 92 -28.18 -31.64 -1.06
N ARG A 93 -28.65 -30.48 -1.55
CA ARG A 93 -27.84 -29.27 -1.64
C ARG A 93 -27.30 -28.84 -0.27
N ASP A 94 -28.17 -28.77 0.74
CA ASP A 94 -27.78 -28.37 2.10
C ASP A 94 -26.77 -29.35 2.71
N ARG A 95 -26.93 -30.67 2.46
CA ARG A 95 -25.96 -31.71 2.87
C ARG A 95 -24.60 -31.50 2.23
N VAL A 96 -24.56 -31.20 0.92
CA VAL A 96 -23.34 -30.97 0.17
C VAL A 96 -22.61 -29.69 0.68
N LEU A 97 -23.35 -28.60 0.89
CA LEU A 97 -22.77 -27.34 1.40
C LEU A 97 -22.18 -27.50 2.80
N LYS A 98 -22.88 -28.19 3.70
CA LYS A 98 -22.38 -28.50 5.05
C LYS A 98 -21.12 -29.37 5.00
N MET A 99 -21.10 -30.39 4.12
CA MET A 99 -19.94 -31.26 3.98
C MET A 99 -18.74 -30.51 3.35
N ALA A 100 -18.99 -29.64 2.38
CA ALA A 100 -17.98 -28.78 1.79
C ALA A 100 -17.31 -27.87 2.85
N GLN A 101 -18.09 -27.27 3.76
CA GLN A 101 -17.58 -26.51 4.90
C GLN A 101 -16.77 -27.39 5.86
N LYS A 102 -17.28 -28.56 6.24
CA LYS A 102 -16.62 -29.49 7.15
C LYS A 102 -15.28 -29.99 6.62
N LEU A 103 -15.19 -30.24 5.31
CA LEU A 103 -13.96 -30.71 4.65
C LEU A 103 -13.03 -29.57 4.19
N ASN A 104 -13.37 -28.32 4.51
CA ASN A 104 -12.66 -27.13 4.06
C ASN A 104 -12.44 -27.15 2.52
N TYR A 105 -13.49 -27.54 1.79
CA TYR A 105 -13.48 -27.61 0.34
C TYR A 105 -13.18 -26.24 -0.25
N ARG A 106 -12.19 -26.18 -1.13
CA ARG A 106 -11.94 -25.02 -1.99
C ARG A 106 -12.09 -25.43 -3.43
N PRO A 107 -12.86 -24.69 -4.26
CA PRO A 107 -12.95 -24.95 -5.68
C PRO A 107 -11.53 -24.98 -6.29
N ASN A 108 -11.16 -26.08 -6.92
CA ASN A 108 -9.90 -26.12 -7.67
C ASN A 108 -10.13 -25.47 -9.04
N VAL A 109 -9.96 -24.14 -9.06
CA VAL A 109 -10.18 -23.33 -10.26
C VAL A 109 -9.12 -23.61 -11.31
N ALA A 110 -7.90 -23.95 -10.91
CA ALA A 110 -6.85 -24.38 -11.84
C ALA A 110 -7.28 -25.63 -12.63
N ALA A 111 -7.88 -26.61 -11.96
CA ALA A 111 -8.40 -27.80 -12.64
C ALA A 111 -9.59 -27.49 -13.56
N ARG A 112 -10.41 -26.48 -13.21
CA ARG A 112 -11.55 -26.05 -14.03
C ARG A 112 -11.08 -25.23 -15.24
N SER A 113 -10.14 -24.31 -15.05
CA SER A 113 -9.52 -23.52 -16.12
C SER A 113 -8.79 -24.40 -17.13
N LEU A 114 -8.00 -25.37 -16.65
CA LEU A 114 -7.37 -26.38 -17.49
C LEU A 114 -8.39 -27.21 -18.30
N LYS A 115 -9.53 -27.56 -17.68
CA LYS A 115 -10.58 -28.36 -18.36
C LYS A 115 -11.37 -27.55 -19.40
N LEU A 116 -11.47 -26.21 -19.20
CA LEU A 116 -12.23 -25.31 -20.08
C LEU A 116 -11.36 -24.56 -21.08
N ASN A 117 -10.03 -24.69 -20.98
CA ASN A 117 -9.05 -23.92 -21.77
C ASN A 117 -9.33 -22.39 -21.76
N HIS A 118 -10.00 -21.91 -20.69
CA HIS A 118 -10.40 -20.50 -20.55
C HIS A 118 -9.31 -19.74 -19.82
N ARG A 119 -8.74 -18.74 -20.52
CA ARG A 119 -7.79 -17.80 -19.93
C ARG A 119 -8.57 -16.60 -19.38
N LEU A 120 -8.24 -16.19 -18.15
CA LEU A 120 -8.79 -14.96 -17.58
C LEU A 120 -8.19 -13.75 -18.29
N ARG A 121 -9.02 -12.80 -18.69
CA ARG A 121 -8.56 -11.53 -19.28
C ARG A 121 -8.69 -10.42 -18.25
N VAL A 122 -7.57 -9.76 -17.92
CA VAL A 122 -7.51 -8.67 -16.95
C VAL A 122 -7.10 -7.39 -17.66
N GLY A 123 -8.00 -6.40 -17.62
CA GLY A 123 -7.69 -5.03 -18.08
C GLY A 123 -6.96 -4.25 -16.99
N VAL A 124 -5.85 -3.60 -17.34
CA VAL A 124 -5.05 -2.78 -16.42
C VAL A 124 -4.96 -1.37 -16.98
N PHE A 125 -5.49 -0.38 -16.23
CA PHE A 125 -5.60 1.01 -16.65
C PHE A 125 -4.76 1.89 -15.74
N LEU A 126 -3.65 2.40 -16.26
CA LEU A 126 -2.67 3.18 -15.49
C LEU A 126 -2.24 4.42 -16.29
N PRO A 127 -1.94 5.55 -15.63
CA PRO A 127 -1.50 6.75 -16.33
C PRO A 127 -0.12 6.59 -16.98
N GLU A 128 0.14 7.39 -18.02
CA GLU A 128 1.44 7.52 -18.67
C GLU A 128 2.35 8.47 -17.91
N GLN A 129 1.76 9.52 -17.35
CA GLN A 129 2.51 10.49 -16.55
C GLN A 129 3.08 9.82 -15.29
N ILE A 130 4.25 10.27 -14.87
CA ILE A 130 5.04 9.66 -13.79
C ILE A 130 5.35 8.18 -14.13
N ALA A 131 5.86 7.98 -15.35
CA ALA A 131 6.12 6.65 -15.90
C ALA A 131 6.90 5.76 -14.94
N LEU A 132 7.99 6.25 -14.34
CA LEU A 132 8.83 5.48 -13.41
C LEU A 132 8.05 4.89 -12.23
N PHE A 133 7.06 5.61 -11.69
CA PHE A 133 6.22 5.10 -10.62
C PHE A 133 5.24 4.01 -11.13
N TYR A 134 4.54 4.31 -12.23
CA TYR A 134 3.54 3.37 -12.75
C TYR A 134 4.14 2.17 -13.46
N ASP A 135 5.37 2.27 -13.96
CA ASP A 135 6.10 1.11 -14.50
C ASP A 135 6.40 0.08 -13.40
N LEU A 136 6.76 0.52 -12.19
CA LEU A 136 6.88 -0.38 -11.05
C LEU A 136 5.55 -1.04 -10.66
N VAL A 137 4.41 -0.34 -10.79
CA VAL A 137 3.08 -0.95 -10.60
C VAL A 137 2.82 -2.02 -11.66
N ARG A 138 3.12 -1.71 -12.94
CA ARG A 138 3.00 -2.67 -14.06
C ARG A 138 3.87 -3.90 -13.85
N GLU A 139 5.09 -3.71 -13.38
CA GLU A 139 6.02 -4.80 -13.08
C GLU A 139 5.54 -5.68 -11.93
N GLY A 140 5.03 -5.09 -10.85
CA GLY A 140 4.42 -5.83 -9.76
C GLY A 140 3.26 -6.72 -10.21
N ILE A 141 2.40 -6.20 -11.11
CA ILE A 141 1.31 -6.96 -11.73
C ILE A 141 1.86 -8.10 -12.60
N ARG A 142 2.87 -7.82 -13.45
CA ARG A 142 3.48 -8.84 -14.32
C ARG A 142 4.18 -9.93 -13.50
N ALA A 143 4.93 -9.56 -12.48
CA ALA A 143 5.60 -10.50 -11.59
C ALA A 143 4.61 -11.42 -10.87
N ALA A 144 3.51 -10.87 -10.34
CA ALA A 144 2.47 -11.67 -9.74
C ALA A 144 1.77 -12.60 -10.74
N CYS A 145 1.56 -12.13 -11.97
CA CYS A 145 0.98 -12.94 -13.05
C CYS A 145 1.89 -14.12 -13.43
N SER A 146 3.20 -13.90 -13.56
CA SER A 146 4.17 -14.93 -13.95
C SER A 146 4.30 -16.05 -12.91
N THR A 147 4.04 -15.76 -11.64
CA THR A 147 4.08 -16.75 -10.56
C THR A 147 2.80 -17.58 -10.42
N GLN A 148 1.73 -17.22 -11.17
CA GLN A 148 0.47 -17.97 -11.13
C GLN A 148 0.63 -19.31 -11.86
N SER A 149 0.65 -20.40 -11.11
CA SER A 149 0.64 -21.75 -11.68
C SER A 149 -0.79 -22.27 -11.85
N GLY A 150 -1.09 -22.82 -13.02
CA GLY A 150 -2.35 -23.55 -13.30
C GLY A 150 -3.54 -22.68 -13.71
N ILE A 151 -3.39 -21.36 -13.86
CA ILE A 151 -4.43 -20.46 -14.38
C ILE A 151 -3.78 -19.60 -15.46
N GLY A 152 -4.25 -19.72 -16.71
CA GLY A 152 -3.85 -18.81 -17.77
C GLY A 152 -4.46 -17.43 -17.52
N VAL A 153 -3.64 -16.39 -17.54
CA VAL A 153 -4.09 -15.00 -17.44
C VAL A 153 -3.52 -14.20 -18.59
N ASP A 154 -4.36 -13.44 -19.27
CA ASP A 154 -3.99 -12.48 -20.30
C ASP A 154 -4.12 -11.08 -19.71
N LEU A 155 -2.98 -10.41 -19.54
CA LEU A 155 -2.91 -9.02 -19.10
C LEU A 155 -3.00 -8.09 -20.31
N VAL A 156 -3.93 -7.15 -20.30
CA VAL A 156 -4.07 -6.13 -21.33
C VAL A 156 -3.90 -4.77 -20.67
N PHE A 157 -2.77 -4.12 -20.96
CA PHE A 157 -2.45 -2.81 -20.40
C PHE A 157 -2.98 -1.70 -21.30
N HIS A 158 -3.67 -0.76 -20.67
CA HIS A 158 -4.16 0.48 -21.28
C HIS A 158 -3.59 1.66 -20.52
N SER A 159 -3.22 2.68 -21.25
CA SER A 159 -2.72 3.92 -20.66
C SER A 159 -3.71 5.07 -20.91
N PHE A 160 -3.65 6.06 -20.02
CA PHE A 160 -4.30 7.35 -20.17
C PHE A 160 -3.33 8.46 -19.75
N PRO A 161 -3.54 9.73 -20.15
CA PRO A 161 -2.52 10.77 -19.97
C PRO A 161 -2.07 10.95 -18.52
N ARG A 162 -2.98 11.21 -17.60
CA ARG A 162 -2.67 11.42 -16.17
C ARG A 162 -3.88 11.14 -15.28
N LEU A 163 -3.66 11.04 -13.97
CA LEU A 163 -4.76 10.90 -13.01
C LEU A 163 -5.74 12.06 -13.13
N GLY A 164 -7.03 11.72 -13.25
CA GLY A 164 -8.11 12.69 -13.43
C GLY A 164 -8.31 13.15 -14.87
N GLU A 165 -7.61 12.54 -15.85
CA GLU A 165 -7.75 12.88 -17.26
C GLU A 165 -7.64 11.65 -18.17
N GLY A 166 -8.71 11.31 -18.86
CA GLY A 166 -8.73 10.29 -19.91
C GLY A 166 -9.06 8.88 -19.43
N GLU A 167 -9.20 8.62 -18.14
CA GLU A 167 -9.48 7.26 -17.62
C GLU A 167 -10.79 6.69 -18.19
N SER A 168 -11.86 7.49 -18.21
CA SER A 168 -13.17 7.04 -18.72
C SER A 168 -13.09 6.65 -20.18
N ASN A 169 -12.42 7.46 -21.01
CA ASN A 169 -12.21 7.19 -22.41
C ASN A 169 -11.36 5.93 -22.63
N ALA A 170 -10.30 5.75 -21.86
CA ALA A 170 -9.44 4.56 -21.95
C ALA A 170 -10.23 3.29 -21.66
N ILE A 171 -11.11 3.29 -20.66
CA ILE A 171 -11.98 2.15 -20.36
C ILE A 171 -12.98 1.92 -21.49
N GLU A 172 -13.65 2.95 -21.97
CA GLU A 172 -14.68 2.84 -23.02
C GLU A 172 -14.11 2.33 -24.34
N GLN A 173 -12.91 2.76 -24.72
CA GLN A 173 -12.23 2.32 -25.96
C GLN A 173 -11.65 0.91 -25.88
N ALA A 174 -11.46 0.37 -24.66
CA ALA A 174 -10.77 -0.89 -24.43
C ALA A 174 -11.67 -2.12 -24.58
N ASP A 175 -12.94 -1.99 -25.01
CA ASP A 175 -13.92 -3.10 -25.03
C ASP A 175 -13.94 -3.87 -23.68
N TRP A 176 -14.11 -3.10 -22.60
CA TRP A 176 -14.02 -3.59 -21.22
C TRP A 176 -14.94 -4.77 -20.89
N GLN A 177 -15.98 -5.02 -21.69
CA GLN A 177 -16.90 -6.15 -21.56
C GLN A 177 -16.15 -7.49 -21.63
N GLN A 178 -15.07 -7.55 -22.41
CA GLN A 178 -14.26 -8.76 -22.60
C GLN A 178 -13.35 -9.09 -21.40
N PHE A 179 -13.15 -8.17 -20.47
CA PHE A 179 -12.34 -8.46 -19.29
C PHE A 179 -13.14 -9.20 -18.23
N ASP A 180 -12.52 -10.17 -17.56
CA ASP A 180 -13.08 -10.84 -16.39
C ASP A 180 -12.94 -9.95 -15.12
N GLY A 181 -11.98 -9.04 -15.11
CA GLY A 181 -11.77 -8.06 -14.05
C GLY A 181 -10.87 -6.92 -14.48
N ILE A 182 -10.88 -5.85 -13.71
CA ILE A 182 -10.17 -4.60 -14.02
C ILE A 182 -9.30 -4.18 -12.82
N ILE A 183 -8.08 -3.72 -13.10
CA ILE A 183 -7.22 -2.99 -12.15
C ILE A 183 -7.04 -1.58 -12.70
N ILE A 184 -7.28 -0.56 -11.89
CA ILE A 184 -7.20 0.84 -12.32
C ILE A 184 -6.65 1.74 -11.21
N ALA A 185 -5.85 2.75 -11.58
CA ALA A 185 -5.56 3.88 -10.74
C ALA A 185 -6.61 4.98 -10.98
N PRO A 186 -7.62 5.15 -10.12
CA PRO A 186 -8.69 6.13 -10.34
C PRO A 186 -8.25 7.54 -9.92
N GLY A 187 -8.55 8.54 -10.73
CA GLY A 187 -8.32 9.94 -10.41
C GLY A 187 -9.62 10.67 -10.05
N ASN A 188 -10.35 11.20 -11.03
CA ASN A 188 -11.54 12.00 -10.81
C ASN A 188 -12.81 11.16 -10.71
N SER A 189 -13.30 10.94 -9.48
CA SER A 189 -14.51 10.13 -9.23
C SER A 189 -15.76 10.64 -9.97
N ALA A 190 -15.90 11.94 -10.18
CA ALA A 190 -17.08 12.51 -10.84
C ALA A 190 -17.12 12.14 -12.34
N GLU A 191 -15.97 12.19 -13.01
CA GLU A 191 -15.84 11.83 -14.42
C GLU A 191 -15.93 10.31 -14.64
N LEU A 192 -15.49 9.53 -13.69
CA LEU A 192 -15.53 8.06 -13.75
C LEU A 192 -16.92 7.49 -13.41
N TRP A 193 -17.79 8.24 -12.73
CA TRP A 193 -19.07 7.72 -12.27
C TRP A 193 -19.93 7.06 -13.37
N PRO A 194 -20.09 7.65 -14.58
CA PRO A 194 -20.92 7.02 -15.62
C PRO A 194 -20.43 5.65 -16.06
N ILE A 195 -19.12 5.48 -16.26
CA ILE A 195 -18.57 4.19 -16.69
C ILE A 195 -18.60 3.17 -15.55
N PHE A 196 -18.37 3.59 -14.29
CA PHE A 196 -18.42 2.69 -13.14
C PHE A 196 -19.82 2.16 -12.86
N ARG A 197 -20.87 2.92 -13.14
CA ARG A 197 -22.25 2.43 -13.11
C ARG A 197 -22.51 1.34 -14.15
N LYS A 198 -21.90 1.42 -15.34
CA LYS A 198 -21.97 0.37 -16.36
C LYS A 198 -21.24 -0.90 -15.90
N LEU A 199 -20.03 -0.73 -15.33
CA LEU A 199 -19.23 -1.84 -14.77
C LEU A 199 -19.98 -2.56 -13.65
N GLU A 200 -20.56 -1.82 -12.71
CA GLU A 200 -21.38 -2.35 -11.61
C GLU A 200 -22.60 -3.11 -12.13
N GLY A 201 -23.33 -2.54 -13.09
CA GLY A 201 -24.49 -3.19 -13.70
C GLY A 201 -24.18 -4.53 -14.38
N GLN A 202 -22.94 -4.76 -14.77
CA GLN A 202 -22.44 -6.03 -15.29
C GLN A 202 -21.65 -6.86 -14.27
N HIS A 203 -21.68 -6.50 -12.99
CA HIS A 203 -20.95 -7.15 -11.91
C HIS A 203 -19.45 -7.34 -12.19
N LYS A 204 -18.84 -6.38 -12.89
CA LYS A 204 -17.44 -6.42 -13.26
C LYS A 204 -16.58 -6.11 -12.01
N PRO A 205 -15.73 -7.02 -11.51
CA PRO A 205 -14.88 -6.73 -10.37
C PRO A 205 -13.80 -5.74 -10.75
N VAL A 206 -13.67 -4.68 -9.96
CA VAL A 206 -12.66 -3.62 -10.13
C VAL A 206 -11.83 -3.52 -8.87
N ILE A 207 -10.50 -3.54 -9.02
CA ILE A 207 -9.53 -3.25 -7.96
C ILE A 207 -8.90 -1.88 -8.23
N PHE A 208 -8.94 -1.02 -7.24
CA PHE A 208 -8.18 0.25 -7.26
C PHE A 208 -6.75 0.03 -6.79
N VAL A 209 -5.82 0.70 -7.43
CA VAL A 209 -4.40 0.65 -7.09
C VAL A 209 -3.82 2.05 -7.02
N THR A 210 -2.89 2.30 -6.13
CA THR A 210 -2.15 3.55 -5.86
C THR A 210 -2.98 4.69 -5.28
N THR A 211 -4.20 4.87 -5.70
CA THR A 211 -5.13 5.87 -5.17
C THR A 211 -6.50 5.23 -4.95
N ASP A 212 -7.33 5.85 -4.16
CA ASP A 212 -8.68 5.40 -3.85
C ASP A 212 -9.71 6.41 -4.40
N ALA A 213 -10.87 5.91 -4.72
CA ALA A 213 -12.04 6.67 -5.12
C ALA A 213 -13.28 6.10 -4.42
N ALA A 214 -13.32 6.23 -3.11
CA ALA A 214 -14.27 5.53 -2.22
C ALA A 214 -15.76 5.70 -2.59
N ARG A 215 -16.11 6.71 -3.40
CA ARG A 215 -17.47 6.94 -3.89
C ARG A 215 -17.83 6.06 -5.09
N LEU A 216 -16.85 5.49 -5.80
CA LEU A 216 -17.10 4.62 -6.94
C LEU A 216 -17.29 3.17 -6.50
N PRO A 217 -18.20 2.42 -7.13
CA PRO A 217 -18.36 0.99 -6.85
C PRO A 217 -17.10 0.22 -7.26
N HIS A 218 -16.50 -0.48 -6.32
CA HIS A 218 -15.30 -1.28 -6.54
C HIS A 218 -15.24 -2.47 -5.57
N LEU A 219 -14.44 -3.47 -5.91
CA LEU A 219 -14.27 -4.67 -5.08
C LEU A 219 -13.32 -4.42 -3.91
N ALA A 220 -12.18 -3.80 -4.18
CA ALA A 220 -11.19 -3.44 -3.16
C ALA A 220 -10.24 -2.34 -3.68
N SER A 221 -9.55 -1.66 -2.74
CA SER A 221 -8.48 -0.72 -3.02
C SER A 221 -7.19 -1.09 -2.29
N ILE A 222 -6.06 -0.92 -2.98
CA ILE A 222 -4.71 -1.07 -2.44
C ILE A 222 -3.99 0.26 -2.63
N THR A 223 -3.68 0.93 -1.54
CA THR A 223 -3.00 2.23 -1.50
C THR A 223 -1.92 2.23 -0.44
N THR A 224 -1.08 3.25 -0.44
CA THR A 224 -0.29 3.60 0.73
C THR A 224 -1.21 4.20 1.80
N ASP A 225 -0.83 4.16 3.06
CA ASP A 225 -1.50 4.96 4.09
C ASP A 225 -1.07 6.42 3.95
N GLU A 226 -1.87 7.17 3.18
CA GLU A 226 -1.55 8.54 2.82
C GLU A 226 -1.59 9.49 4.01
N THR A 227 -2.52 9.28 4.93
CA THR A 227 -2.57 10.06 6.18
C THR A 227 -1.33 9.81 7.04
N ALA A 228 -0.89 8.54 7.15
CA ALA A 228 0.34 8.20 7.85
C ALA A 228 1.56 8.78 7.14
N SER A 229 1.61 8.77 5.80
CA SER A 229 2.71 9.38 5.02
C SER A 229 2.88 10.86 5.37
N GLY A 230 1.78 11.63 5.34
CA GLY A 230 1.79 13.03 5.75
C GLY A 230 2.22 13.21 7.21
N GLY A 231 1.70 12.38 8.12
CA GLY A 231 2.05 12.41 9.53
C GLY A 231 3.53 12.13 9.78
N ILE A 232 4.14 11.18 9.05
CA ILE A 232 5.58 10.87 9.13
C ILE A 232 6.41 12.07 8.67
N ALA A 233 6.04 12.72 7.56
CA ALA A 233 6.74 13.90 7.07
C ALA A 233 6.71 15.03 8.12
N ALA A 234 5.55 15.31 8.69
CA ALA A 234 5.40 16.32 9.75
C ALA A 234 6.23 15.99 10.99
N TYR A 235 6.20 14.72 11.42
CA TYR A 235 6.99 14.26 12.58
C TYR A 235 8.49 14.46 12.35
N LEU A 236 9.01 14.04 11.19
CA LEU A 236 10.44 14.19 10.87
C LEU A 236 10.85 15.66 10.85
N LEU A 237 10.10 16.55 10.19
CA LEU A 237 10.40 17.98 10.17
C LEU A 237 10.37 18.57 11.58
N GLY A 238 9.34 18.25 12.37
CA GLY A 238 9.21 18.76 13.73
C GLY A 238 10.30 18.27 14.70
N ARG A 239 10.94 17.13 14.41
CA ARG A 239 12.09 16.63 15.20
C ARG A 239 13.42 17.25 14.78
N MET A 240 13.48 17.87 13.61
CA MET A 240 14.71 18.47 13.07
C MET A 240 14.73 19.99 13.21
N ILE A 241 13.57 20.63 13.36
CA ILE A 241 13.47 22.10 13.48
C ILE A 241 12.99 22.45 14.89
N PHE A 242 13.82 23.10 15.68
CA PHE A 242 13.52 23.47 17.07
C PHE A 242 13.11 24.93 17.25
N ALA A 243 13.43 25.78 16.30
CA ALA A 243 13.05 27.20 16.31
C ALA A 243 11.75 27.43 15.49
N PRO A 244 11.00 28.51 15.75
CA PRO A 244 9.88 28.89 14.89
C PRO A 244 10.32 29.04 13.44
N ALA A 245 9.60 28.38 12.52
CA ALA A 245 9.91 28.40 11.10
C ALA A 245 8.65 28.22 10.26
N LYS A 246 8.70 28.72 9.02
CA LYS A 246 7.66 28.48 8.01
C LYS A 246 7.89 27.14 7.33
N VAL A 247 6.81 26.41 7.12
CA VAL A 247 6.78 25.12 6.42
C VAL A 247 5.83 25.22 5.26
N ALA A 248 6.27 24.83 4.06
CA ALA A 248 5.43 24.77 2.87
C ALA A 248 5.20 23.34 2.43
N THR A 249 4.14 23.15 1.62
CA THR A 249 3.86 21.90 0.91
C THR A 249 3.61 22.20 -0.57
N ILE A 250 4.26 21.41 -1.46
CA ILE A 250 3.93 21.34 -2.88
C ILE A 250 3.33 19.96 -3.10
N THR A 251 2.12 19.89 -3.62
CA THR A 251 1.35 18.66 -3.79
C THR A 251 0.89 18.48 -5.23
N GLY A 252 0.33 17.31 -5.55
CA GLY A 252 -0.34 17.10 -6.84
C GLY A 252 -1.69 17.81 -6.93
N ASP A 253 -2.70 17.13 -7.44
CA ASP A 253 -4.08 17.64 -7.57
C ASP A 253 -4.90 17.21 -6.33
N LEU A 254 -5.43 18.16 -5.58
CA LEU A 254 -6.22 17.90 -4.36
C LEU A 254 -7.60 17.27 -4.63
N ARG A 255 -8.05 17.22 -5.88
CA ARG A 255 -9.23 16.45 -6.28
C ARG A 255 -8.98 14.94 -6.20
N ILE A 256 -7.71 14.52 -6.22
CA ILE A 256 -7.27 13.14 -6.02
C ILE A 256 -7.20 12.88 -4.52
N GLN A 257 -7.96 11.90 -4.04
CA GLN A 257 -8.15 11.61 -2.62
C GLN A 257 -6.82 11.41 -1.88
N GLY A 258 -5.85 10.71 -2.46
CA GLY A 258 -4.56 10.44 -1.83
C GLY A 258 -3.76 11.70 -1.48
N HIS A 259 -3.74 12.70 -2.38
CA HIS A 259 -3.06 13.97 -2.10
C HIS A 259 -3.74 14.74 -0.97
N ALA A 260 -5.08 14.80 -0.97
CA ALA A 260 -5.83 15.45 0.11
C ALA A 260 -5.62 14.76 1.47
N GLU A 261 -5.53 13.42 1.49
CA GLU A 261 -5.26 12.66 2.72
C GLU A 261 -3.85 12.88 3.25
N LYS A 262 -2.83 12.92 2.38
CA LYS A 262 -1.44 13.26 2.77
C LYS A 262 -1.36 14.63 3.43
N LEU A 263 -1.94 15.66 2.82
CA LEU A 263 -1.92 17.00 3.38
C LEU A 263 -2.69 17.09 4.68
N ARG A 264 -3.83 16.41 4.81
CA ARG A 264 -4.59 16.37 6.06
C ARG A 264 -3.77 15.75 7.19
N GLY A 265 -3.13 14.60 6.91
CA GLY A 265 -2.24 13.92 7.86
C GLY A 265 -1.05 14.79 8.26
N PHE A 266 -0.44 15.48 7.30
CA PHE A 266 0.66 16.40 7.52
C PHE A 266 0.25 17.58 8.41
N ALA A 267 -0.81 18.30 8.06
CA ALA A 267 -1.28 19.46 8.79
C ALA A 267 -1.69 19.11 10.23
N ALA A 268 -2.47 18.02 10.40
CA ALA A 268 -2.91 17.59 11.73
C ALA A 268 -1.73 17.20 12.64
N SER A 269 -0.75 16.46 12.10
CA SER A 269 0.43 16.05 12.86
C SER A 269 1.35 17.24 13.17
N LEU A 270 1.56 18.14 12.21
CA LEU A 270 2.39 19.33 12.41
C LEU A 270 1.81 20.23 13.51
N ALA A 271 0.51 20.51 13.45
CA ALA A 271 -0.16 21.34 14.46
C ALA A 271 -0.10 20.73 15.86
N THR A 272 -0.17 19.40 15.98
CA THR A 272 -0.15 18.72 17.29
C THR A 272 1.24 18.54 17.85
N LEU A 273 2.21 18.15 17.01
CA LEU A 273 3.54 17.72 17.44
C LEU A 273 4.57 18.84 17.39
N SER A 274 4.33 19.88 16.59
CA SER A 274 5.30 20.96 16.35
C SER A 274 4.60 22.32 16.18
N PRO A 275 3.86 22.80 17.20
CA PRO A 275 3.06 24.02 17.10
C PRO A 275 3.89 25.31 16.89
N HIS A 276 5.20 25.23 17.03
CA HIS A 276 6.13 26.31 16.72
C HIS A 276 6.39 26.47 15.20
N LEU A 277 5.99 25.48 14.40
CA LEU A 277 6.11 25.51 12.94
C LEU A 277 4.83 26.06 12.31
N SER A 278 4.96 27.05 11.43
CA SER A 278 3.86 27.71 10.76
C SER A 278 3.66 27.12 9.37
N LEU A 279 2.55 26.39 9.17
CA LEU A 279 2.20 25.80 7.86
C LEU A 279 1.62 26.87 6.94
N LEU A 280 2.23 27.05 5.77
CA LEU A 280 1.72 27.87 4.69
C LEU A 280 0.57 27.15 3.94
N PRO A 281 -0.28 27.88 3.20
CA PRO A 281 -1.24 27.26 2.29
C PRO A 281 -0.56 26.29 1.34
N ALA A 282 -1.21 25.16 1.07
CA ALA A 282 -0.68 24.17 0.14
C ALA A 282 -0.67 24.71 -1.31
N ILE A 283 0.37 24.36 -2.06
CA ILE A 283 0.51 24.74 -3.46
C ILE A 283 0.28 23.50 -4.32
N GLU A 284 -0.68 23.57 -5.25
CA GLU A 284 -0.97 22.47 -6.17
C GLU A 284 -0.10 22.60 -7.43
N ALA A 285 0.53 21.48 -7.82
CA ALA A 285 1.32 21.35 -9.04
C ALA A 285 0.61 20.50 -10.10
N HIS A 286 -0.64 20.11 -9.88
CA HIS A 286 -1.55 19.43 -10.84
C HIS A 286 -0.91 18.27 -11.61
N GLU A 287 -0.03 17.51 -10.95
CA GLU A 287 0.76 16.43 -11.54
C GLU A 287 1.64 16.88 -12.74
N SER A 288 1.91 18.17 -12.88
CA SER A 288 2.70 18.78 -13.94
C SER A 288 4.13 19.10 -13.46
N PRO A 289 5.19 18.58 -14.13
CA PRO A 289 6.56 18.95 -13.81
C PRO A 289 6.83 20.46 -13.93
N THR A 290 6.25 21.10 -14.94
CA THR A 290 6.39 22.56 -15.16
C THR A 290 5.73 23.35 -14.03
N ASP A 291 4.52 22.94 -13.60
CA ASP A 291 3.82 23.64 -12.52
C ASP A 291 4.54 23.42 -11.18
N ALA A 292 5.11 22.23 -10.95
CA ALA A 292 5.92 21.95 -9.78
C ALA A 292 7.18 22.83 -9.70
N HIS A 293 7.88 23.00 -10.81
CA HIS A 293 9.03 23.92 -10.91
C HIS A 293 8.61 25.37 -10.63
N ASN A 294 7.58 25.85 -11.32
CA ASN A 294 7.09 27.23 -11.17
C ASN A 294 6.59 27.50 -9.74
N ALA A 295 5.87 26.54 -9.14
CA ALA A 295 5.43 26.61 -7.76
C ALA A 295 6.60 26.81 -6.79
N ALA A 296 7.71 26.10 -7.00
CA ALA A 296 8.92 26.26 -6.20
C ALA A 296 9.57 27.64 -6.41
N VAL A 297 9.70 28.10 -7.67
CA VAL A 297 10.22 29.43 -8.00
C VAL A 297 9.44 30.54 -7.28
N ASP A 298 8.11 30.51 -7.36
CA ASP A 298 7.24 31.51 -6.74
C ASP A 298 7.24 31.41 -5.21
N LEU A 299 7.29 30.20 -4.67
CA LEU A 299 7.40 29.96 -3.22
C LEU A 299 8.64 30.63 -2.64
N PHE A 300 9.82 30.40 -3.22
CA PHE A 300 11.07 30.98 -2.72
C PHE A 300 11.21 32.49 -2.98
N LYS A 301 10.50 33.01 -3.95
CA LYS A 301 10.42 34.45 -4.17
C LYS A 301 9.57 35.13 -3.09
N THR A 302 8.47 34.50 -2.66
CA THR A 302 7.54 35.08 -1.67
C THR A 302 7.92 34.74 -0.22
N HIS A 303 8.61 33.64 0.01
CA HIS A 303 9.03 33.16 1.31
C HIS A 303 10.53 32.80 1.33
N PRO A 304 11.44 33.79 1.23
CA PRO A 304 12.88 33.54 1.25
C PRO A 304 13.39 33.02 2.60
N ASP A 305 12.58 33.12 3.65
CA ASP A 305 12.80 32.65 5.02
C ASP A 305 12.19 31.26 5.31
N LEU A 306 11.84 30.50 4.25
CA LEU A 306 11.27 29.15 4.40
C LEU A 306 12.25 28.22 5.11
N GLY A 307 11.79 27.53 6.18
CA GLY A 307 12.62 26.58 6.95
C GLY A 307 12.50 25.14 6.44
N ALA A 308 11.32 24.74 5.93
CA ALA A 308 11.13 23.39 5.43
C ALA A 308 10.11 23.31 4.29
N LEU A 309 10.27 22.25 3.47
CA LEU A 309 9.40 21.95 2.35
C LEU A 309 9.07 20.46 2.33
N TYR A 310 7.78 20.13 2.30
CA TYR A 310 7.30 18.78 2.01
C TYR A 310 6.77 18.72 0.57
N ILE A 311 7.43 17.94 -0.28
CA ILE A 311 7.02 17.70 -1.66
C ILE A 311 6.20 16.41 -1.66
N SER A 312 4.87 16.53 -1.62
CA SER A 312 3.94 15.41 -1.49
C SER A 312 3.41 14.89 -2.83
N THR A 313 4.09 15.22 -3.92
CA THR A 313 3.88 14.69 -5.27
C THR A 313 5.13 13.95 -5.76
N ALA A 314 4.99 13.08 -6.74
CA ALA A 314 6.10 12.42 -7.40
C ALA A 314 6.97 13.37 -8.25
N ASN A 315 6.52 14.60 -8.52
CA ASN A 315 7.26 15.64 -9.24
C ASN A 315 8.29 16.37 -8.33
N SER A 316 9.07 15.62 -7.53
CA SER A 316 10.08 16.21 -6.65
C SER A 316 11.29 16.77 -7.38
N LEU A 317 11.73 16.14 -8.48
CA LEU A 317 12.90 16.59 -9.24
C LEU A 317 12.79 18.03 -9.77
N PRO A 318 11.69 18.45 -10.44
CA PRO A 318 11.54 19.85 -10.90
C PRO A 318 11.60 20.86 -9.76
N VAL A 319 11.05 20.52 -8.59
CA VAL A 319 11.12 21.38 -7.39
C VAL A 319 12.55 21.50 -6.90
N LEU A 320 13.31 20.40 -6.82
CA LEU A 320 14.71 20.42 -6.41
C LEU A 320 15.61 21.17 -7.38
N GLN A 321 15.34 21.08 -8.68
CA GLN A 321 16.03 21.86 -9.71
C GLN A 321 15.79 23.37 -9.50
N ALA A 322 14.55 23.80 -9.28
CA ALA A 322 14.24 25.19 -8.96
C ALA A 322 14.93 25.66 -7.66
N MET A 323 15.05 24.78 -6.65
CA MET A 323 15.81 25.06 -5.44
C MET A 323 17.30 25.23 -5.70
N GLU A 324 17.88 24.40 -6.57
CA GLU A 324 19.29 24.50 -6.96
C GLU A 324 19.56 25.81 -7.68
N GLU A 325 18.78 26.14 -8.69
CA GLU A 325 18.86 27.40 -9.46
C GLU A 325 18.77 28.65 -8.59
N ARG A 326 17.99 28.58 -7.51
CA ARG A 326 17.77 29.68 -6.56
C ARG A 326 18.71 29.63 -5.35
N GLY A 327 19.57 28.63 -5.23
CA GLY A 327 20.52 28.46 -4.13
C GLY A 327 19.91 28.14 -2.77
N TYR A 328 18.78 27.40 -2.77
CA TYR A 328 18.07 26.94 -1.55
C TYR A 328 18.41 25.52 -1.12
N LEU A 329 19.08 24.73 -1.97
CA LEU A 329 19.54 23.39 -1.59
C LEU A 329 20.46 23.45 -0.38
N GLY A 330 20.21 22.60 0.61
CA GLY A 330 20.96 22.55 1.86
C GLY A 330 20.62 23.67 2.87
N LYS A 331 19.79 24.66 2.48
CA LYS A 331 19.32 25.73 3.38
C LYS A 331 17.92 25.46 3.92
N VAL A 332 17.09 24.79 3.14
CA VAL A 332 15.72 24.41 3.48
C VAL A 332 15.68 22.92 3.70
N LEU A 333 15.04 22.47 4.78
CA LEU A 333 14.90 21.06 5.07
C LEU A 333 13.81 20.45 4.15
N VAL A 334 14.17 19.43 3.36
CA VAL A 334 13.27 18.86 2.35
C VAL A 334 12.92 17.42 2.67
N ILE A 335 11.61 17.10 2.59
CA ILE A 335 11.11 15.73 2.52
C ILE A 335 10.37 15.57 1.20
N THR A 336 10.58 14.44 0.52
CA THR A 336 9.98 14.12 -0.76
C THR A 336 9.04 12.91 -0.67
N THR A 337 8.28 12.67 -1.72
CA THR A 337 7.49 11.46 -1.92
C THR A 337 8.08 10.68 -3.09
N ASP A 338 8.12 9.37 -2.95
CA ASP A 338 8.68 8.39 -3.87
C ASP A 338 10.21 8.44 -4.04
N LEU A 339 10.73 7.46 -4.75
CA LEU A 339 12.15 7.32 -5.01
C LEU A 339 12.36 7.01 -6.49
N PHE A 340 13.14 7.87 -7.14
CA PHE A 340 13.50 7.74 -8.54
C PHE A 340 15.03 7.87 -8.70
N PRO A 341 15.64 7.35 -9.78
CA PRO A 341 17.08 7.44 -10.00
C PRO A 341 17.63 8.86 -9.87
N ASP A 342 16.94 9.86 -10.41
CA ASP A 342 17.36 11.26 -10.40
C ASP A 342 17.29 11.91 -9.01
N LEU A 343 16.57 11.32 -8.06
CA LEU A 343 16.48 11.78 -6.68
C LEU A 343 17.66 11.30 -5.81
N VAL A 344 18.26 10.17 -6.18
CA VAL A 344 19.36 9.53 -5.43
C VAL A 344 20.50 10.51 -5.10
N PRO A 345 21.04 11.30 -6.04
CA PRO A 345 22.13 12.24 -5.74
C PRO A 345 21.77 13.31 -4.71
N PHE A 346 20.50 13.74 -4.66
CA PHE A 346 20.03 14.73 -3.68
C PHE A 346 19.95 14.14 -2.26
N ILE A 347 19.57 12.86 -2.15
CA ILE A 347 19.59 12.17 -0.85
C ILE A 347 21.01 11.90 -0.38
N GLU A 348 21.90 11.46 -1.28
CA GLU A 348 23.33 11.20 -0.97
C GLU A 348 24.06 12.45 -0.52
N LYS A 349 23.81 13.60 -1.16
CA LYS A 349 24.37 14.89 -0.77
C LYS A 349 23.74 15.49 0.51
N GLY A 350 22.64 14.90 1.00
CA GLY A 350 21.90 15.41 2.17
C GLY A 350 21.00 16.60 1.87
N ASN A 351 20.73 16.92 0.61
CA ASN A 351 19.80 17.96 0.19
C ASN A 351 18.33 17.57 0.45
N VAL A 352 18.05 16.26 0.47
CA VAL A 352 16.77 15.66 0.86
C VAL A 352 17.00 14.86 2.13
N LEU A 353 16.27 15.22 3.19
CA LEU A 353 16.34 14.55 4.49
C LEU A 353 15.81 13.12 4.41
N ALA A 354 14.65 12.96 3.80
CA ALA A 354 13.97 11.69 3.66
C ALA A 354 13.09 11.69 2.41
N SER A 355 12.88 10.49 1.83
CA SER A 355 11.81 10.27 0.88
C SER A 355 10.83 9.21 1.41
N LEU A 356 9.54 9.44 1.22
CA LEU A 356 8.47 8.52 1.62
C LEU A 356 8.08 7.66 0.43
N TYR A 357 8.67 6.47 0.34
CA TYR A 357 8.48 5.56 -0.78
C TYR A 357 7.18 4.77 -0.63
N GLN A 358 6.30 4.88 -1.62
CA GLN A 358 4.94 4.35 -1.61
C GLN A 358 4.84 2.87 -1.99
N ARG A 359 5.94 2.22 -2.36
CA ARG A 359 6.00 0.78 -2.70
C ARG A 359 5.12 0.40 -3.91
N PRO A 360 5.25 1.07 -5.06
CA PRO A 360 4.37 0.85 -6.22
C PRO A 360 4.38 -0.59 -6.73
N PHE A 361 5.54 -1.26 -6.75
CA PHE A 361 5.64 -2.67 -7.11
C PHE A 361 4.76 -3.56 -6.21
N ALA A 362 4.84 -3.39 -4.90
CA ALA A 362 4.04 -4.16 -3.95
C ALA A 362 2.54 -3.89 -4.10
N GLN A 363 2.16 -2.64 -4.41
CA GLN A 363 0.76 -2.28 -4.68
C GLN A 363 0.24 -3.02 -5.92
N GLY A 364 0.97 -2.99 -7.03
CA GLY A 364 0.61 -3.70 -8.27
C GLY A 364 0.49 -5.21 -8.06
N LYS A 365 1.49 -5.81 -7.40
CA LYS A 365 1.49 -7.23 -7.04
C LYS A 365 0.25 -7.61 -6.23
N THR A 366 -0.03 -6.88 -5.16
CA THR A 366 -1.17 -7.15 -4.28
C THR A 366 -2.50 -6.96 -4.99
N ALA A 367 -2.65 -5.93 -5.84
CA ALA A 367 -3.86 -5.68 -6.61
C ALA A 367 -4.19 -6.87 -7.52
N PHE A 368 -3.20 -7.37 -8.24
CA PHE A 368 -3.36 -8.54 -9.10
C PHE A 368 -3.72 -9.80 -8.30
N GLU A 369 -2.98 -10.11 -7.24
CA GLU A 369 -3.23 -11.28 -6.39
C GLU A 369 -4.65 -11.26 -5.80
N MET A 370 -5.13 -10.09 -5.34
CA MET A 370 -6.50 -9.94 -4.84
C MET A 370 -7.55 -10.18 -5.92
N LEU A 371 -7.36 -9.62 -7.12
CA LEU A 371 -8.30 -9.80 -8.23
C LEU A 371 -8.37 -11.26 -8.65
N ILE A 372 -7.22 -11.90 -8.89
CA ILE A 372 -7.18 -13.31 -9.30
C ILE A 372 -7.76 -14.22 -8.24
N ARG A 373 -7.46 -13.98 -6.97
CA ARG A 373 -8.07 -14.73 -5.87
C ARG A 373 -9.59 -14.62 -5.88
N PHE A 374 -10.13 -13.40 -6.08
CA PHE A 374 -11.59 -13.21 -6.17
C PHE A 374 -12.17 -13.90 -7.38
N LEU A 375 -11.60 -13.73 -8.57
CA LEU A 375 -12.07 -14.36 -9.81
C LEU A 375 -12.10 -15.88 -9.72
N THR A 376 -11.18 -16.44 -8.93
CA THR A 376 -11.04 -17.90 -8.82
C THR A 376 -11.82 -18.53 -7.66
N THR A 377 -11.98 -17.81 -6.57
CA THR A 377 -12.60 -18.35 -5.34
C THR A 377 -13.94 -17.73 -5.01
N HIS A 378 -14.28 -16.60 -5.62
CA HIS A 378 -15.44 -15.75 -5.30
C HIS A 378 -15.48 -15.31 -3.82
N VAL A 379 -14.32 -15.35 -3.13
CA VAL A 379 -14.19 -14.85 -1.77
C VAL A 379 -13.80 -13.38 -1.83
N PRO A 380 -14.66 -12.45 -1.34
CA PRO A 380 -14.35 -11.03 -1.36
C PRO A 380 -13.05 -10.74 -0.59
N PRO A 381 -12.15 -9.94 -1.15
CA PRO A 381 -10.98 -9.47 -0.42
C PRO A 381 -11.36 -8.45 0.66
N LYS A 382 -10.41 -8.06 1.49
CA LYS A 382 -10.55 -6.88 2.36
C LYS A 382 -10.75 -5.64 1.48
N GLN A 383 -11.79 -4.87 1.72
CA GLN A 383 -12.17 -3.75 0.87
C GLN A 383 -11.07 -2.68 0.75
N ILE A 384 -10.37 -2.38 1.83
CA ILE A 384 -9.28 -1.39 1.84
C ILE A 384 -8.02 -2.04 2.41
N THR A 385 -6.95 -2.04 1.65
CA THR A 385 -5.61 -2.45 2.08
C THR A 385 -4.67 -1.26 1.98
N ARG A 386 -4.15 -0.81 3.13
CA ARG A 386 -3.17 0.27 3.21
C ARG A 386 -1.81 -0.30 3.53
N LEU A 387 -0.84 -0.02 2.65
CA LEU A 387 0.56 -0.39 2.86
C LEU A 387 1.25 0.73 3.64
N ALA A 388 2.10 0.37 4.60
CA ALA A 388 2.95 1.36 5.25
C ALA A 388 3.97 1.92 4.24
N PRO A 389 4.18 3.24 4.15
CA PRO A 389 5.26 3.81 3.36
C PRO A 389 6.62 3.40 3.95
N HIS A 390 7.63 3.27 3.09
CA HIS A 390 9.00 3.14 3.59
C HIS A 390 9.64 4.51 3.71
N ILE A 391 10.36 4.73 4.81
CA ILE A 391 11.16 5.95 5.01
C ILE A 391 12.55 5.69 4.45
N VAL A 392 12.88 6.35 3.35
CA VAL A 392 14.19 6.28 2.72
C VAL A 392 15.03 7.46 3.19
N LEU A 393 16.12 7.14 3.85
CA LEU A 393 17.11 8.07 4.36
C LEU A 393 18.45 7.81 3.65
N ARG A 394 19.39 8.74 3.72
CA ARG A 394 20.74 8.50 3.21
C ARG A 394 21.37 7.21 3.77
N SER A 395 21.13 6.90 5.04
CA SER A 395 21.72 5.74 5.72
C SER A 395 21.19 4.38 5.25
N ASN A 396 19.98 4.30 4.70
CA ASN A 396 19.38 3.08 4.21
C ASN A 396 19.11 3.09 2.69
N LEU A 397 19.54 4.13 1.99
CA LEU A 397 19.29 4.31 0.56
C LEU A 397 19.77 3.12 -0.28
N SER A 398 20.93 2.55 0.07
CA SER A 398 21.50 1.40 -0.64
C SER A 398 20.58 0.18 -0.67
N LEU A 399 19.68 0.03 0.31
CA LEU A 399 18.70 -1.06 0.34
C LEU A 399 17.58 -0.88 -0.70
N PHE A 400 17.39 0.34 -1.20
CA PHE A 400 16.34 0.69 -2.15
C PHE A 400 16.84 0.94 -3.57
N ILE A 401 18.15 1.09 -3.76
CA ILE A 401 18.75 1.39 -5.09
C ILE A 401 18.36 0.33 -6.11
N ASN A 402 18.46 -0.95 -5.77
CA ASN A 402 18.10 -2.04 -6.67
C ASN A 402 16.62 -2.03 -7.07
N LEU A 403 15.74 -1.51 -6.23
CA LEU A 403 14.30 -1.40 -6.54
C LEU A 403 14.00 -0.36 -7.62
N ILE A 404 14.86 0.63 -7.80
CA ILE A 404 14.67 1.73 -8.76
C ILE A 404 15.46 1.55 -10.06
N TYR A 405 16.46 0.66 -10.10
CA TYR A 405 17.26 0.39 -11.28
C TYR A 405 16.90 -0.92 -12.01
N ASN A 406 15.74 -1.53 -11.67
CA ASN A 406 15.24 -2.77 -12.31
C ASN A 406 16.25 -3.92 -12.32
N ASP A 407 16.94 -4.14 -11.21
CA ASP A 407 17.82 -5.30 -11.09
C ASP A 407 16.99 -6.52 -10.61
N ASP A 408 16.68 -7.44 -11.53
CA ASP A 408 15.88 -8.66 -11.32
C ASP A 408 16.46 -9.59 -10.22
N SER A 409 17.61 -9.28 -9.64
CA SER A 409 18.34 -10.11 -8.70
C SER A 409 18.01 -9.84 -7.21
N ASN A 410 17.05 -8.95 -6.89
CA ASN A 410 16.86 -8.50 -5.50
C ASN A 410 15.88 -9.35 -4.69
N PRO A 411 16.33 -10.03 -3.59
CA PRO A 411 15.48 -10.84 -2.72
C PRO A 411 14.59 -10.02 -1.75
N LEU A 412 14.60 -8.67 -1.77
CA LEU A 412 13.82 -7.83 -0.87
C LEU A 412 12.38 -7.57 -1.33
N SER A 413 11.82 -8.39 -2.21
CA SER A 413 10.38 -8.40 -2.52
C SER A 413 9.59 -9.05 -1.38
N ILE A 414 9.69 -8.51 -0.18
CA ILE A 414 8.88 -8.91 0.97
C ILE A 414 7.82 -7.85 1.25
#